data_3d7e5d325d34840df6385567bc02d71a
#
_entry.id   3d7e5d325d34840df6385567bc02d71a
#
_cell.length_a   1.000
_cell.length_b   1.000
_cell.length_c   1.000
_cell.angle_alpha   90.00
_cell.angle_beta   90.00
_cell.angle_gamma   90.00
#
_symmetry.space_group_name_H-M   'P 1'
#
loop_
_entity.id
_entity.type
_entity.pdbx_description
1 polymer ?
#
loop_
_entity_poly.entity_id
_entity_poly.type
_entity_poly.pdbx_seq_one_letter_code
_entity_poly.pdbx_strand_id
1 'polypeptide(L)'
;MPKVSKATASSHQPIPGVLDAHSHELDGWTVSMETHSIDLDAAFLFKGAPNDQCQAPHMGYVLKGKYVMRTADGVEEVFEAGDAFFVGPGHTPIIFAGCEIVYFTRTEEANRELPVAMANLMKYMQEQGMEVPAAPQPSPQLGED
;
A
#
# COMPACT_ATOMS: atom_id res chain seq x y z
N MET A 1 4.07 25.09 -1.05
CA MET A 1 2.98 24.11 -1.13
C MET A 1 3.58 22.75 -1.37
N PRO A 2 3.38 21.80 -0.45
CA PRO A 2 4.01 20.50 -0.56
C PRO A 2 3.42 19.69 -1.73
N LYS A 3 4.28 18.93 -2.40
CA LYS A 3 3.92 17.98 -3.45
C LYS A 3 4.91 16.82 -3.45
N VAL A 4 4.49 15.68 -3.96
CA VAL A 4 5.35 14.51 -4.11
C VAL A 4 5.06 13.76 -5.39
N SER A 5 6.09 13.15 -5.95
CA SER A 5 6.01 12.18 -7.04
C SER A 5 6.81 10.93 -6.67
N LYS A 6 6.74 9.88 -7.50
CA LYS A 6 7.61 8.70 -7.31
C LYS A 6 9.08 9.08 -7.24
N ALA A 7 9.52 10.04 -8.06
CA ALA A 7 10.91 10.49 -8.12
C ALA A 7 11.35 11.24 -6.85
N THR A 8 10.43 11.86 -6.12
CA THR A 8 10.73 12.70 -4.94
C THR A 8 10.27 12.11 -3.61
N ALA A 9 9.61 10.94 -3.65
CA ALA A 9 9.14 10.26 -2.44
C ALA A 9 10.30 9.91 -1.50
N SER A 10 10.09 10.08 -0.20
CA SER A 10 11.12 9.81 0.82
C SER A 10 11.37 8.33 1.06
N SER A 11 10.44 7.46 0.70
CA SER A 11 10.57 6.02 0.84
C SER A 11 10.24 5.30 -0.48
N HIS A 12 11.08 4.34 -0.82
CA HIS A 12 10.87 3.45 -1.96
C HIS A 12 11.08 2.01 -1.53
N GLN A 13 10.07 1.18 -1.74
CA GLN A 13 10.10 -0.24 -1.41
C GLN A 13 9.80 -1.06 -2.67
N PRO A 14 10.82 -1.45 -3.44
CA PRO A 14 10.63 -2.41 -4.51
C PRO A 14 10.59 -3.82 -3.94
N ILE A 15 9.55 -4.58 -4.30
CA ILE A 15 9.41 -6.00 -3.98
C ILE A 15 9.29 -6.74 -5.31
N PRO A 16 10.40 -7.25 -5.86
CA PRO A 16 10.42 -7.85 -7.19
C PRO A 16 9.37 -8.93 -7.35
N GLY A 17 8.59 -8.85 -8.44
CA GLY A 17 7.51 -9.79 -8.75
C GLY A 17 6.22 -9.61 -7.96
N VAL A 18 6.17 -8.67 -7.03
CA VAL A 18 4.98 -8.40 -6.19
C VAL A 18 4.49 -6.97 -6.38
N LEU A 19 5.25 -5.99 -5.92
CA LEU A 19 4.86 -4.58 -6.03
C LEU A 19 6.07 -3.65 -5.99
N ASP A 20 5.86 -2.45 -6.49
CA ASP A 20 6.75 -1.32 -6.33
C ASP A 20 5.99 -0.21 -5.61
N ALA A 21 6.44 0.16 -4.41
CA ALA A 21 5.76 1.13 -3.56
C ALA A 21 6.65 2.33 -3.26
N HIS A 22 6.09 3.52 -3.47
CA HIS A 22 6.69 4.78 -3.04
C HIS A 22 5.78 5.44 -2.03
N SER A 23 6.34 5.98 -0.96
CA SER A 23 5.55 6.70 0.04
C SER A 23 6.25 7.94 0.54
N HIS A 24 5.44 8.90 0.99
CA HIS A 24 5.92 10.17 1.50
C HIS A 24 4.84 10.82 2.39
N GLU A 25 5.26 11.53 3.42
CA GLU A 25 4.34 12.31 4.24
C GLU A 25 4.14 13.71 3.66
N LEU A 26 2.88 14.10 3.51
CA LEU A 26 2.44 15.44 3.15
C LEU A 26 1.48 15.96 4.22
N ASP A 27 1.99 16.82 5.10
CA ASP A 27 1.17 17.55 6.09
C ASP A 27 0.21 16.64 6.90
N GLY A 28 0.77 15.58 7.50
CA GLY A 28 0.02 14.61 8.32
C GLY A 28 -0.69 13.52 7.53
N TRP A 29 -0.53 13.49 6.20
CA TRP A 29 -1.02 12.43 5.34
C TRP A 29 0.13 11.65 4.71
N THR A 30 0.05 10.34 4.74
CA THR A 30 0.96 9.47 4.01
C THR A 30 0.38 9.20 2.63
N VAL A 31 1.09 9.62 1.61
CA VAL A 31 0.78 9.32 0.21
C VAL A 31 1.48 8.03 -0.16
N SER A 32 0.75 7.07 -0.69
CA SER A 32 1.30 5.80 -1.21
C SER A 32 1.01 5.69 -2.70
N MET A 33 2.04 5.44 -3.47
CA MET A 33 1.97 5.25 -4.91
C MET A 33 2.50 3.84 -5.21
N GLU A 34 1.62 2.96 -5.67
CA GLU A 34 1.94 1.55 -5.85
C GLU A 34 1.66 1.08 -7.26
N THR A 35 2.53 0.21 -7.76
CA THR A 35 2.33 -0.58 -8.97
C THR A 35 2.39 -2.05 -8.59
N HIS A 36 1.35 -2.82 -8.89
CA HIS A 36 1.26 -4.23 -8.54
C HIS A 36 1.65 -5.11 -9.73
N SER A 37 2.37 -6.19 -9.45
CA SER A 37 2.90 -7.11 -10.48
C SER A 37 2.32 -8.53 -10.38
N ILE A 38 1.44 -8.80 -9.42
CA ILE A 38 0.89 -10.12 -9.14
C ILE A 38 -0.60 -10.01 -8.79
N ASP A 39 -1.36 -11.05 -9.10
CA ASP A 39 -2.71 -11.25 -8.58
C ASP A 39 -2.61 -11.94 -7.21
N LEU A 40 -3.11 -11.30 -6.17
CA LEU A 40 -2.96 -11.81 -4.81
C LEU A 40 -4.11 -11.34 -3.91
N ASP A 41 -4.76 -12.28 -3.22
CA ASP A 41 -5.59 -11.94 -2.08
C ASP A 41 -4.67 -11.61 -0.90
N ALA A 42 -4.57 -10.34 -0.58
CA ALA A 42 -3.64 -9.82 0.40
C ALA A 42 -4.24 -9.69 1.81
N ALA A 43 -5.33 -10.39 2.10
CA ALA A 43 -5.96 -10.38 3.42
C ALA A 43 -4.99 -10.81 4.54
N PHE A 44 -4.07 -11.72 4.24
CA PHE A 44 -3.06 -12.21 5.20
C PHE A 44 -2.15 -11.10 5.75
N LEU A 45 -2.01 -9.98 5.04
CA LEU A 45 -1.20 -8.84 5.51
C LEU A 45 -1.67 -8.30 6.85
N PHE A 46 -2.96 -8.43 7.13
CA PHE A 46 -3.57 -7.85 8.33
C PHE A 46 -3.84 -8.88 9.44
N LYS A 47 -3.33 -10.11 9.28
CA LYS A 47 -3.42 -11.11 10.35
C LYS A 47 -2.71 -10.63 11.62
N GLY A 48 -3.45 -10.62 12.72
CA GLY A 48 -3.00 -10.08 14.00
C GLY A 48 -3.39 -8.61 14.24
N ALA A 49 -3.87 -7.90 13.23
CA ALA A 49 -4.54 -6.62 13.41
C ALA A 49 -5.95 -6.83 13.97
N PRO A 50 -6.62 -5.78 14.47
CA PRO A 50 -7.99 -5.92 14.97
C PRO A 50 -8.93 -6.54 13.91
N ASN A 51 -9.59 -7.65 14.25
CA ASN A 51 -10.43 -8.46 13.36
C ASN A 51 -9.71 -8.99 12.11
N ASP A 52 -8.38 -9.05 12.11
CA ASP A 52 -7.55 -9.42 10.97
C ASP A 52 -7.80 -8.54 9.73
N GLN A 53 -8.07 -7.27 9.94
CA GLN A 53 -8.40 -6.27 8.93
C GLN A 53 -7.64 -4.97 9.13
N CYS A 54 -7.40 -4.25 8.05
CA CYS A 54 -6.87 -2.89 8.11
C CYS A 54 -7.93 -1.96 8.72
N GLN A 55 -7.58 -1.22 9.75
CA GLN A 55 -8.47 -0.27 10.42
C GLN A 55 -8.27 1.18 9.96
N ALA A 56 -7.25 1.45 9.13
CA ALA A 56 -6.98 2.78 8.63
C ALA A 56 -7.88 3.12 7.43
N PRO A 57 -8.64 4.22 7.48
CA PRO A 57 -9.34 4.71 6.29
C PRO A 57 -8.37 5.17 5.22
N HIS A 58 -8.73 4.95 3.95
CA HIS A 58 -7.95 5.42 2.80
C HIS A 58 -8.84 6.18 1.82
N MET A 59 -8.29 7.23 1.24
CA MET A 59 -8.83 7.86 0.04
C MET A 59 -7.82 7.69 -1.09
N GLY A 60 -8.29 7.43 -2.30
CA GLY A 60 -7.36 7.22 -3.40
C GLY A 60 -7.99 7.30 -4.77
N TYR A 61 -7.15 7.00 -5.74
CA TYR A 61 -7.50 7.01 -7.16
C TYR A 61 -6.77 5.88 -7.88
N VAL A 62 -7.50 5.10 -8.67
CA VAL A 62 -6.91 4.05 -9.50
C VAL A 62 -6.51 4.63 -10.85
N LEU A 63 -5.21 4.57 -11.16
CA LEU A 63 -4.68 5.11 -12.42
C LEU A 63 -4.76 4.08 -13.55
N LYS A 64 -4.49 2.81 -13.24
CA LYS A 64 -4.53 1.69 -14.19
C LYS A 64 -5.03 0.43 -13.52
N GLY A 65 -5.66 -0.45 -14.31
CA GLY A 65 -6.11 -1.76 -13.85
C GLY A 65 -7.25 -1.68 -12.87
N LYS A 66 -7.24 -2.56 -11.89
CA LYS A 66 -8.27 -2.64 -10.86
C LYS A 66 -7.69 -2.98 -9.50
N TYR A 67 -8.42 -2.61 -8.48
CA TYR A 67 -8.14 -2.88 -7.08
C TYR A 67 -9.44 -3.28 -6.39
N VAL A 68 -9.41 -4.30 -5.54
CA VAL A 68 -10.60 -4.77 -4.83
C VAL A 68 -10.39 -4.63 -3.32
N MET A 69 -11.39 -4.09 -2.65
CA MET A 69 -11.46 -4.06 -1.19
C MET A 69 -12.60 -4.95 -0.72
N ARG A 70 -12.28 -5.88 0.17
CA ARG A 70 -13.27 -6.68 0.90
C ARG A 70 -13.55 -5.98 2.22
N THR A 71 -14.81 -5.61 2.43
CA THR A 71 -15.25 -4.92 3.65
C THR A 71 -15.48 -5.89 4.81
N ALA A 72 -15.73 -5.35 6.01
CA ALA A 72 -15.90 -6.15 7.23
C ALA A 72 -17.05 -7.18 7.14
N ASP A 73 -18.09 -6.89 6.38
CA ASP A 73 -19.23 -7.77 6.12
C ASP A 73 -19.02 -8.75 4.95
N GLY A 74 -17.81 -8.78 4.38
CA GLY A 74 -17.43 -9.70 3.29
C GLY A 74 -17.85 -9.24 1.90
N VAL A 75 -18.40 -8.05 1.75
CA VAL A 75 -18.72 -7.46 0.45
C VAL A 75 -17.43 -7.03 -0.25
N GLU A 76 -17.26 -7.40 -1.49
CA GLU A 76 -16.15 -6.99 -2.33
C GLU A 76 -16.56 -5.80 -3.20
N GLU A 77 -15.82 -4.71 -3.09
CA GLU A 77 -15.98 -3.53 -3.94
C GLU A 77 -14.80 -3.43 -4.91
N VAL A 78 -15.12 -3.28 -6.19
CA VAL A 78 -14.14 -3.17 -7.27
C VAL A 78 -13.93 -1.72 -7.63
N PHE A 79 -12.69 -1.26 -7.57
CA PHE A 79 -12.27 0.05 -8.06
C PHE A 79 -11.48 -0.15 -9.34
N GLU A 80 -11.87 0.54 -10.40
CA GLU A 80 -11.24 0.45 -11.72
C GLU A 80 -10.53 1.76 -12.08
N ALA A 81 -9.69 1.72 -13.11
CA ALA A 81 -9.00 2.90 -13.61
C ALA A 81 -9.98 4.05 -13.85
N GLY A 82 -9.68 5.21 -13.25
CA GLY A 82 -10.54 6.39 -13.26
C GLY A 82 -11.43 6.55 -12.04
N ASP A 83 -11.51 5.55 -11.15
CA ASP A 83 -12.30 5.66 -9.93
C ASP A 83 -11.52 6.37 -8.82
N ALA A 84 -12.13 7.38 -8.23
CA ALA A 84 -11.74 7.91 -6.94
C ALA A 84 -12.53 7.14 -5.87
N PHE A 85 -11.87 6.75 -4.78
CA PHE A 85 -12.51 5.92 -3.77
C PHE A 85 -12.22 6.41 -2.35
N PHE A 86 -13.10 6.01 -1.45
CA PHE A 86 -12.89 6.05 -0.01
C PHE A 86 -13.23 4.68 0.56
N VAL A 87 -12.35 4.15 1.41
CA VAL A 87 -12.61 2.93 2.16
C VAL A 87 -12.45 3.21 3.65
N GLY A 88 -13.45 2.81 4.44
CA GLY A 88 -13.46 2.96 5.88
C GLY A 88 -12.70 1.86 6.61
N PRO A 89 -12.67 1.91 7.96
CA PRO A 89 -12.03 0.87 8.77
C PRO A 89 -12.62 -0.51 8.54
N GLY A 90 -11.80 -1.55 8.68
CA GLY A 90 -12.26 -2.94 8.59
C GLY A 90 -12.33 -3.47 7.17
N HIS A 91 -11.20 -3.45 6.46
CA HIS A 91 -11.11 -3.97 5.10
C HIS A 91 -9.83 -4.77 4.87
N THR A 92 -9.84 -5.58 3.81
CA THR A 92 -8.66 -6.28 3.30
C THR A 92 -8.57 -6.13 1.78
N PRO A 93 -7.34 -5.97 1.23
CA PRO A 93 -7.17 -5.76 -0.20
C PRO A 93 -7.02 -7.07 -0.98
N ILE A 94 -7.51 -7.04 -2.23
CA ILE A 94 -7.15 -8.01 -3.26
C ILE A 94 -6.47 -7.21 -4.38
N ILE A 95 -5.23 -7.55 -4.67
CA ILE A 95 -4.41 -6.86 -5.67
C ILE A 95 -4.37 -7.63 -6.98
N PHE A 96 -4.19 -6.90 -8.08
CA PHE A 96 -4.11 -7.47 -9.43
C PHE A 96 -2.91 -6.91 -10.18
N ALA A 97 -2.24 -7.79 -10.91
CA ALA A 97 -1.13 -7.40 -11.78
C ALA A 97 -1.55 -6.30 -12.76
N GLY A 98 -0.70 -5.27 -12.91
CA GLY A 98 -0.96 -4.12 -13.76
C GLY A 98 -1.76 -2.99 -13.09
N CYS A 99 -2.17 -3.15 -11.84
CA CYS A 99 -2.80 -2.07 -11.09
C CYS A 99 -1.76 -1.00 -10.73
N GLU A 100 -2.12 0.25 -10.99
CA GLU A 100 -1.39 1.43 -10.55
C GLU A 100 -2.35 2.32 -9.76
N ILE A 101 -2.00 2.59 -8.51
CA ILE A 101 -2.89 3.24 -7.55
C ILE A 101 -2.14 4.29 -6.72
N VAL A 102 -2.82 5.38 -6.41
CA VAL A 102 -2.39 6.33 -5.38
C VAL A 102 -3.45 6.40 -4.30
N TYR A 103 -3.03 6.36 -3.04
CA TYR A 103 -3.94 6.53 -1.92
C TYR A 103 -3.30 7.30 -0.76
N PHE A 104 -4.16 7.88 0.06
CA PHE A 104 -3.81 8.74 1.17
C PHE A 104 -4.33 8.13 2.47
N THR A 105 -3.46 8.07 3.45
CA THR A 105 -3.77 7.57 4.79
C THR A 105 -3.29 8.60 5.81
N ARG A 106 -4.02 8.84 6.89
CA ARG A 106 -3.48 9.63 8.00
C ARG A 106 -2.17 9.00 8.47
N THR A 107 -1.12 9.80 8.57
CA THR A 107 0.22 9.28 8.92
C THR A 107 0.23 8.51 10.22
N GLU A 108 -0.49 8.97 11.24
CA GLU A 108 -0.64 8.26 12.50
C GLU A 108 -1.23 6.85 12.32
N GLU A 109 -2.25 6.72 11.50
CA GLU A 109 -2.89 5.44 11.20
C GLU A 109 -2.01 4.55 10.33
N ALA A 110 -1.34 5.10 9.33
CA ALA A 110 -0.37 4.38 8.51
C ALA A 110 0.77 3.79 9.36
N ASN A 111 1.30 4.56 10.30
CA ASN A 111 2.36 4.10 11.21
C ASN A 111 1.90 3.00 12.15
N ARG A 112 0.63 2.92 12.46
CA ARG A 112 0.05 1.85 13.28
C ARG A 112 -0.15 0.56 12.49
N GLU A 113 -0.65 0.66 11.25
CA GLU A 113 -0.98 -0.51 10.41
C GLU A 113 0.24 -1.10 9.69
N LEU A 114 1.17 -0.26 9.26
CA LEU A 114 2.31 -0.67 8.44
C LEU A 114 3.19 -1.77 9.06
N PRO A 115 3.55 -1.73 10.35
CA PRO A 115 4.39 -2.78 10.93
C PRO A 115 3.78 -4.17 10.85
N VAL A 116 2.48 -4.31 11.05
CA VAL A 116 1.76 -5.59 10.96
C VAL A 116 1.79 -6.10 9.52
N ALA A 117 1.44 -5.25 8.56
CA ALA A 117 1.42 -5.60 7.14
C ALA A 117 2.82 -6.00 6.63
N MET A 118 3.86 -5.26 7.01
CA MET A 118 5.23 -5.55 6.59
C MET A 118 5.76 -6.85 7.19
N ALA A 119 5.48 -7.14 8.45
CA ALA A 119 5.89 -8.40 9.09
C ALA A 119 5.23 -9.60 8.40
N ASN A 120 3.94 -9.51 8.10
CA ASN A 120 3.21 -10.57 7.40
C ASN A 120 3.68 -10.73 5.95
N LEU A 121 4.00 -9.64 5.26
CA LEU A 121 4.53 -9.68 3.90
C LEU A 121 5.89 -10.39 3.86
N MET A 122 6.80 -10.05 4.77
CA MET A 122 8.11 -10.69 4.87
C MET A 122 8.00 -12.20 5.13
N LYS A 123 7.08 -12.60 6.01
CA LYS A 123 6.80 -14.02 6.29
C LYS A 123 6.30 -14.73 5.03
N TYR A 124 5.35 -14.14 4.33
CA TYR A 124 4.84 -14.67 3.06
C TYR A 124 5.97 -14.86 2.04
N MET A 125 6.81 -13.85 1.87
CA MET A 125 7.94 -13.92 0.93
C MET A 125 8.91 -15.04 1.29
N GLN A 126 9.24 -15.21 2.56
CA GLN A 126 10.08 -16.32 3.03
C GLN A 126 9.44 -17.69 2.75
N GLU A 127 8.15 -17.83 3.00
CA GLU A 127 7.39 -19.07 2.74
C GLU A 127 7.34 -19.41 1.24
N GLN A 128 7.35 -18.39 0.37
CA GLN A 128 7.36 -18.55 -1.08
C GLN A 128 8.78 -18.71 -1.66
N GLY A 129 9.83 -18.68 -0.83
CA GLY A 129 11.22 -18.74 -1.27
C GLY A 129 11.67 -17.48 -2.02
N MET A 130 11.00 -16.37 -1.83
CA MET A 130 11.34 -15.08 -2.43
C MET A 130 12.43 -14.38 -1.64
N GLU A 131 13.24 -13.58 -2.33
CA GLU A 131 14.22 -12.72 -1.67
C GLU A 131 13.51 -11.65 -0.83
N VAL A 132 13.82 -11.63 0.48
CA VAL A 132 13.29 -10.60 1.38
C VAL A 132 14.08 -9.31 1.16
N PRO A 133 13.42 -8.21 0.76
CA PRO A 133 14.12 -6.96 0.52
C PRO A 133 14.72 -6.41 1.81
N ALA A 134 15.82 -5.66 1.67
CA ALA A 134 16.33 -4.83 2.75
C ALA A 134 15.27 -3.82 3.22
N ALA A 135 15.43 -3.28 4.44
CA ALA A 135 14.57 -2.21 4.93
C ALA A 135 14.45 -1.08 3.90
N PRO A 136 13.30 -0.37 3.85
CA PRO A 136 13.11 0.74 2.92
C PRO A 136 14.28 1.71 2.97
N GLN A 137 14.90 1.95 1.82
CA GLN A 137 15.99 2.91 1.72
C GLN A 137 15.38 4.32 1.64
N PRO A 138 15.93 5.29 2.38
CA PRO A 138 15.57 6.68 2.13
C PRO A 138 15.96 7.02 0.69
N SER A 139 15.06 7.71 -0.01
CA SER A 139 15.39 8.24 -1.34
C SER A 139 16.63 9.14 -1.22
N PRO A 140 17.56 9.09 -2.17
CA PRO A 140 18.68 10.02 -2.15
C PRO A 140 18.12 11.44 -2.11
N GLN A 141 18.47 12.16 -1.06
CA GLN A 141 18.15 13.59 -0.99
C GLN A 141 18.85 14.25 -2.18
N LEU A 142 18.05 14.77 -3.11
CA LEU A 142 18.57 15.69 -4.10
C LEU A 142 19.16 16.86 -3.30
N GLY A 143 20.48 16.96 -3.32
CA GLY A 143 21.16 18.02 -2.58
C GLY A 143 20.57 19.37 -2.97
N GLU A 144 20.27 20.14 -1.96
CA GLU A 144 20.00 21.57 -2.15
C GLU A 144 21.30 22.20 -2.64
N ASP A 145 21.36 22.50 -3.94
CA ASP A 145 22.31 23.44 -4.53
C ASP A 145 21.66 24.83 -4.58
#